data_a3678a6e21d036180bb4fcc2baa76198
#
_entry.id   a3678a6e21d036180bb4fcc2baa76198
#
_cell.length_a   1.000
_cell.length_b   1.000
_cell.length_c   1.000
_cell.angle_alpha   90.00
_cell.angle_beta   90.00
_cell.angle_gamma   90.00
#
_symmetry.space_group_name_H-M   'P 1'
#
loop_
_entity.id
_entity.type
_entity.pdbx_description
1 polymer ?
#
loop_
_entity_poly.entity_id
_entity_poly.type
_entity_poly.pdbx_seq_one_letter_code
_entity_poly.pdbx_strand_id
1 'polypeptide(L)'
;MTPAPRPIAIIGPTGTGKSQLALAVADRLSGEVGVEVVNADAMQQYRGMDLGTAKLPPGERHGIPHHQLDVLDVAETATVARYQRAAVADVEAIAARGAVPIVVGGSMMYVQALLDEWEFPATDPGVRARWERRLAELGAAGLHAELAHRDPAAATAILATDGRRIVRALEVVELTGQPFAASAPRIGAPRWDTAIIGLDWDTTTLDERLRRRADDMFDAGLVDEVAELLGRGLREGVTAGRALGYAQVIAALDAGGTADAIERAREATFVGTRRYVRRQRSWFRRDHRIVWLDGSAAGLADEVVARWRGTT
;
A
#
# COMPACT_ATOMS: atom_id res chain seq x y z
N MET A 1 -28.97 21.49 0.36
CA MET A 1 -27.53 21.19 0.14
C MET A 1 -27.47 19.86 -0.58
N THR A 2 -26.81 19.80 -1.73
CA THR A 2 -26.56 18.53 -2.42
C THR A 2 -25.65 17.69 -1.51
N PRO A 3 -25.94 16.38 -1.32
CA PRO A 3 -25.06 15.52 -0.53
C PRO A 3 -23.65 15.49 -1.15
N ALA A 4 -22.63 15.41 -0.30
CA ALA A 4 -21.26 15.31 -0.76
C ALA A 4 -21.09 14.06 -1.65
N PRO A 5 -20.34 14.14 -2.77
CA PRO A 5 -20.12 13.00 -3.63
C PRO A 5 -19.43 11.85 -2.86
N ARG A 6 -19.97 10.64 -2.95
CA ARG A 6 -19.33 9.47 -2.35
C ARG A 6 -18.02 9.12 -3.07
N PRO A 7 -16.99 8.66 -2.38
CA PRO A 7 -15.73 8.26 -3.01
C PRO A 7 -15.86 6.99 -3.87
N ILE A 8 -14.90 6.86 -4.80
CA ILE A 8 -14.64 5.62 -5.53
C ILE A 8 -13.29 5.07 -5.05
N ALA A 9 -13.19 3.79 -4.73
CA ALA A 9 -11.92 3.14 -4.46
C ALA A 9 -11.60 2.13 -5.56
N ILE A 10 -10.50 2.35 -6.30
CA ILE A 10 -9.97 1.42 -7.32
C ILE A 10 -8.75 0.72 -6.74
N ILE A 11 -8.94 -0.51 -6.31
CA ILE A 11 -7.98 -1.28 -5.55
C ILE A 11 -7.62 -2.61 -6.22
N GLY A 12 -6.63 -3.30 -5.70
CA GLY A 12 -6.23 -4.62 -6.22
C GLY A 12 -4.72 -4.80 -6.33
N PRO A 13 -4.27 -5.93 -6.89
CA PRO A 13 -2.85 -6.23 -7.03
C PRO A 13 -2.07 -5.20 -7.84
N THR A 14 -0.76 -5.14 -7.62
CA THR A 14 0.12 -4.32 -8.47
C THR A 14 0.16 -4.88 -9.90
N GLY A 15 0.39 -4.01 -10.89
CA GLY A 15 0.46 -4.38 -12.32
C GLY A 15 -0.91 -4.50 -13.03
N THR A 16 -2.04 -4.30 -12.33
CA THR A 16 -3.38 -4.49 -12.91
C THR A 16 -3.92 -3.29 -13.70
N GLY A 17 -3.26 -2.12 -13.67
CA GLY A 17 -3.71 -0.94 -14.43
C GLY A 17 -4.63 0.02 -13.66
N LYS A 18 -4.65 -0.07 -12.32
CA LYS A 18 -5.51 0.78 -11.46
C LYS A 18 -5.39 2.28 -11.72
N SER A 19 -4.17 2.78 -11.88
CA SER A 19 -3.93 4.22 -12.09
C SER A 19 -4.50 4.68 -13.43
N GLN A 20 -4.31 3.89 -14.50
CA GLN A 20 -4.89 4.17 -15.81
C GLN A 20 -6.41 4.13 -15.77
N LEU A 21 -6.99 3.15 -15.05
CA LEU A 21 -8.44 3.08 -14.88
C LEU A 21 -8.97 4.30 -14.10
N ALA A 22 -8.26 4.74 -13.07
CA ALA A 22 -8.65 5.93 -12.31
C ALA A 22 -8.67 7.20 -13.19
N LEU A 23 -7.66 7.39 -14.03
CA LEU A 23 -7.64 8.50 -15.00
C LEU A 23 -8.79 8.39 -15.99
N ALA A 24 -9.05 7.20 -16.55
CA ALA A 24 -10.16 6.99 -17.48
C ALA A 24 -11.53 7.25 -16.82
N VAL A 25 -11.72 6.88 -15.54
CA VAL A 25 -12.92 7.22 -14.77
C VAL A 25 -13.03 8.73 -14.55
N ALA A 26 -11.92 9.39 -14.21
CA ALA A 26 -11.88 10.84 -14.03
C ALA A 26 -12.23 11.58 -15.33
N ASP A 27 -11.69 11.13 -16.47
CA ASP A 27 -12.01 11.69 -17.79
C ASP A 27 -13.50 11.56 -18.12
N ARG A 28 -14.16 10.43 -17.75
CA ARG A 28 -15.61 10.23 -17.93
C ARG A 28 -16.45 11.15 -17.07
N LEU A 29 -15.95 11.54 -15.91
CA LEU A 29 -16.68 12.42 -14.98
C LEU A 29 -16.36 13.90 -15.18
N SER A 30 -15.29 14.25 -15.90
CA SER A 30 -14.74 15.62 -15.99
C SER A 30 -15.69 16.67 -16.55
N GLY A 31 -16.71 16.26 -17.34
CA GLY A 31 -17.76 17.17 -17.86
C GLY A 31 -18.89 17.45 -16.88
N GLU A 32 -18.96 16.73 -15.75
CA GLU A 32 -20.08 16.79 -14.81
C GLU A 32 -19.64 17.24 -13.41
N VAL A 33 -18.49 16.76 -12.96
CA VAL A 33 -17.99 16.99 -11.60
C VAL A 33 -16.45 16.97 -11.57
N GLY A 34 -15.86 17.75 -10.67
CA GLY A 34 -14.42 17.68 -10.40
C GLY A 34 -14.02 16.31 -9.85
N VAL A 35 -12.82 15.87 -10.18
CA VAL A 35 -12.27 14.60 -9.67
C VAL A 35 -10.85 14.82 -9.18
N GLU A 36 -10.50 14.21 -8.05
CA GLU A 36 -9.16 14.23 -7.52
C GLU A 36 -8.77 12.83 -7.02
N VAL A 37 -7.50 12.47 -7.17
CA VAL A 37 -6.98 11.16 -6.80
C VAL A 37 -6.31 11.19 -5.43
N VAL A 38 -6.62 10.20 -4.58
CA VAL A 38 -5.93 9.96 -3.31
C VAL A 38 -5.16 8.64 -3.41
N ASN A 39 -3.83 8.74 -3.40
CA ASN A 39 -2.97 7.58 -3.49
C ASN A 39 -3.08 6.69 -2.23
N ALA A 40 -3.21 5.38 -2.43
CA ALA A 40 -3.18 4.35 -1.38
C ALA A 40 -2.06 3.32 -1.63
N ASP A 41 -0.96 3.74 -2.24
CA ASP A 41 0.28 2.97 -2.32
C ASP A 41 1.33 3.57 -1.36
N ALA A 42 1.82 2.76 -0.42
CA ALA A 42 2.74 3.18 0.61
C ALA A 42 4.08 3.68 0.05
N MET A 43 4.55 3.08 -1.04
CA MET A 43 5.87 3.40 -1.60
C MET A 43 5.84 4.64 -2.49
N GLN A 44 4.69 4.95 -3.11
CA GLN A 44 4.54 6.17 -3.89
C GLN A 44 4.45 7.46 -3.04
N GLN A 45 4.38 7.34 -1.71
CA GLN A 45 4.49 8.50 -0.80
C GLN A 45 5.90 9.10 -0.78
N TYR A 46 6.91 8.35 -1.19
CA TYR A 46 8.30 8.79 -1.12
C TYR A 46 8.73 9.58 -2.35
N ARG A 47 9.33 10.77 -2.14
CA ARG A 47 9.92 11.61 -3.17
C ARG A 47 11.08 10.89 -3.85
N GLY A 48 11.04 10.86 -5.20
CA GLY A 48 12.08 10.27 -6.03
C GLY A 48 12.03 8.73 -6.12
N MET A 49 11.10 8.06 -5.43
CA MET A 49 10.82 6.66 -5.66
C MET A 49 9.77 6.55 -6.79
N ASP A 50 10.19 6.74 -8.02
CA ASP A 50 9.30 6.92 -9.16
C ASP A 50 9.26 5.69 -10.06
N LEU A 51 10.40 5.26 -10.59
CA LEU A 51 10.51 4.11 -11.49
C LEU A 51 10.12 2.81 -10.79
N GLY A 52 10.74 2.52 -9.65
CA GLY A 52 10.50 1.26 -8.93
C GLY A 52 9.10 1.14 -8.34
N THR A 53 8.35 2.23 -8.23
CA THR A 53 6.94 2.22 -7.78
C THR A 53 5.96 2.38 -8.95
N ALA A 54 6.45 2.65 -10.17
CA ALA A 54 5.69 3.08 -11.34
C ALA A 54 4.70 4.21 -10.99
N LYS A 55 5.21 5.24 -10.32
CA LYS A 55 4.47 6.45 -10.03
C LYS A 55 4.18 7.20 -11.31
N LEU A 56 2.93 7.62 -11.52
CA LEU A 56 2.59 8.43 -12.69
C LEU A 56 3.33 9.76 -12.67
N PRO A 57 4.11 10.08 -13.69
CA PRO A 57 4.76 11.38 -13.80
C PRO A 57 3.71 12.50 -13.93
N PRO A 58 3.99 13.72 -13.46
CA PRO A 58 3.01 14.82 -13.48
C PRO A 58 2.36 15.07 -14.85
N GLY A 59 3.12 14.94 -15.95
CA GLY A 59 2.62 15.11 -17.32
C GLY A 59 1.58 14.08 -17.75
N GLU A 60 1.53 12.92 -17.09
CA GLU A 60 0.60 11.83 -17.41
C GLU A 60 -0.64 11.81 -16.49
N ARG A 61 -0.77 12.78 -15.58
CA ARG A 61 -1.89 12.86 -14.61
C ARG A 61 -3.12 13.57 -15.18
N HIS A 62 -3.16 13.91 -16.44
CA HIS A 62 -4.26 14.62 -17.13
C HIS A 62 -4.72 15.93 -16.46
N GLY A 63 -3.82 16.60 -15.73
CA GLY A 63 -4.15 17.78 -14.92
C GLY A 63 -4.97 17.48 -13.65
N ILE A 64 -5.20 16.22 -13.33
CA ILE A 64 -5.96 15.79 -12.15
C ILE A 64 -5.08 15.91 -10.91
N PRO A 65 -5.54 16.60 -9.84
CA PRO A 65 -4.81 16.67 -8.59
C PRO A 65 -4.63 15.28 -7.97
N HIS A 66 -3.42 15.00 -7.49
CA HIS A 66 -3.08 13.74 -6.81
C HIS A 66 -2.57 14.04 -5.41
N HIS A 67 -3.22 13.46 -4.41
CA HIS A 67 -2.87 13.57 -2.99
C HIS A 67 -2.11 12.33 -2.51
N GLN A 68 -1.33 12.47 -1.45
CA GLN A 68 -0.52 11.40 -0.85
C GLN A 68 0.54 10.81 -1.80
N LEU A 69 0.98 11.58 -2.80
CA LEU A 69 2.19 11.33 -3.57
C LEU A 69 3.29 12.28 -3.10
N ASP A 70 4.54 11.82 -3.03
CA ASP A 70 5.72 12.65 -2.74
C ASP A 70 5.63 13.45 -1.41
N VAL A 71 5.00 12.86 -0.39
CA VAL A 71 4.79 13.50 0.92
C VAL A 71 5.83 13.12 1.97
N LEU A 72 6.73 12.18 1.67
CA LEU A 72 7.79 11.69 2.55
C LEU A 72 9.15 11.76 1.87
N ASP A 73 10.20 12.02 2.64
CA ASP A 73 11.56 11.78 2.22
C ASP A 73 11.96 10.32 2.53
N VAL A 74 12.90 9.76 1.75
CA VAL A 74 13.24 8.33 1.83
C VAL A 74 13.83 7.91 3.18
N ALA A 75 14.36 8.82 3.96
CA ALA A 75 14.82 8.58 5.32
C ALA A 75 13.65 8.53 6.35
N GLU A 76 12.47 9.06 6.01
CA GLU A 76 11.32 9.05 6.89
C GLU A 76 10.65 7.68 6.96
N THR A 77 9.96 7.41 8.07
CA THR A 77 9.19 6.18 8.23
C THR A 77 7.73 6.40 7.84
N ALA A 78 7.27 5.70 6.80
CA ALA A 78 5.85 5.62 6.48
C ALA A 78 5.11 4.78 7.54
N THR A 79 4.02 5.34 8.08
CA THR A 79 3.14 4.62 9.01
C THR A 79 1.70 4.67 8.53
N VAL A 80 0.96 3.58 8.76
CA VAL A 80 -0.46 3.49 8.39
C VAL A 80 -1.29 4.56 9.10
N ALA A 81 -1.01 4.85 10.37
CA ALA A 81 -1.72 5.86 11.15
C ALA A 81 -1.51 7.29 10.64
N ARG A 82 -0.28 7.65 10.19
CA ARG A 82 0.01 8.95 9.54
C ARG A 82 -0.77 9.05 8.23
N TYR A 83 -0.68 8.02 7.41
CA TYR A 83 -1.39 7.95 6.14
C TYR A 83 -2.90 8.11 6.33
N GLN A 84 -3.50 7.31 7.23
CA GLN A 84 -4.94 7.35 7.48
C GLN A 84 -5.42 8.77 7.81
N ARG A 85 -4.77 9.44 8.76
CA ARG A 85 -5.16 10.82 9.13
C ARG A 85 -5.08 11.79 7.96
N ALA A 86 -3.99 11.74 7.19
CA ALA A 86 -3.79 12.63 6.05
C ALA A 86 -4.78 12.32 4.92
N ALA A 87 -4.93 11.04 4.54
CA ALA A 87 -5.81 10.64 3.46
C ALA A 87 -7.30 10.83 3.80
N VAL A 88 -7.71 10.65 5.07
CA VAL A 88 -9.08 11.00 5.51
C VAL A 88 -9.33 12.50 5.32
N ALA A 89 -8.40 13.35 5.76
CA ALA A 89 -8.52 14.80 5.59
C ALA A 89 -8.58 15.21 4.10
N ASP A 90 -7.78 14.56 3.24
CA ASP A 90 -7.83 14.80 1.79
C ASP A 90 -9.19 14.41 1.19
N VAL A 91 -9.69 13.20 1.49
CA VAL A 91 -11.00 12.74 1.00
C VAL A 91 -12.11 13.69 1.42
N GLU A 92 -12.15 14.11 2.68
CA GLU A 92 -13.15 15.01 3.21
C GLU A 92 -13.05 16.41 2.59
N ALA A 93 -11.84 16.94 2.39
CA ALA A 93 -11.64 18.22 1.74
C ALA A 93 -12.04 18.20 0.25
N ILE A 94 -11.77 17.10 -0.47
CA ILE A 94 -12.20 16.90 -1.86
C ILE A 94 -13.73 16.89 -1.93
N ALA A 95 -14.38 16.07 -1.10
CA ALA A 95 -15.83 15.97 -1.08
C ALA A 95 -16.52 17.28 -0.67
N ALA A 96 -15.93 18.03 0.28
CA ALA A 96 -16.45 19.32 0.75
C ALA A 96 -16.50 20.39 -0.37
N ARG A 97 -15.60 20.34 -1.36
CA ARG A 97 -15.64 21.22 -2.54
C ARG A 97 -16.46 20.67 -3.70
N GLY A 98 -17.20 19.58 -3.47
CA GLY A 98 -18.10 18.97 -4.47
C GLY A 98 -17.40 18.11 -5.50
N ALA A 99 -16.12 17.78 -5.33
CA ALA A 99 -15.37 16.89 -6.20
C ALA A 99 -15.47 15.42 -5.73
N VAL A 100 -15.30 14.46 -6.66
CA VAL A 100 -15.29 13.02 -6.37
C VAL A 100 -13.89 12.59 -6.00
N PRO A 101 -13.65 12.07 -4.77
CA PRO A 101 -12.38 11.47 -4.42
C PRO A 101 -12.25 10.08 -5.08
N ILE A 102 -11.17 9.82 -5.82
CA ILE A 102 -10.83 8.48 -6.31
C ILE A 102 -9.63 7.95 -5.53
N VAL A 103 -9.85 6.99 -4.65
CA VAL A 103 -8.78 6.30 -3.91
C VAL A 103 -8.17 5.24 -4.79
N VAL A 104 -6.83 5.29 -5.02
CA VAL A 104 -6.14 4.36 -5.92
C VAL A 104 -4.97 3.71 -5.22
N GLY A 105 -4.95 2.38 -5.14
CA GLY A 105 -3.78 1.71 -4.59
C GLY A 105 -3.93 0.22 -4.33
N GLY A 106 -2.84 -0.37 -3.85
CA GLY A 106 -2.76 -1.79 -3.55
C GLY A 106 -2.10 -2.09 -2.20
N SER A 107 -1.73 -1.08 -1.42
CA SER A 107 -1.17 -1.27 -0.08
C SER A 107 -2.30 -1.64 0.90
N MET A 108 -2.42 -2.93 1.15
CA MET A 108 -3.53 -3.60 1.84
C MET A 108 -3.97 -2.88 3.12
N MET A 109 -3.03 -2.61 4.02
CA MET A 109 -3.32 -1.92 5.29
C MET A 109 -3.71 -0.45 5.08
N TYR A 110 -3.19 0.22 4.05
CA TYR A 110 -3.51 1.61 3.74
C TYR A 110 -4.95 1.74 3.24
N VAL A 111 -5.31 0.88 2.28
CA VAL A 111 -6.68 0.80 1.77
C VAL A 111 -7.65 0.52 2.90
N GLN A 112 -7.37 -0.50 3.71
CA GLN A 112 -8.25 -0.88 4.81
C GLN A 112 -8.35 0.21 5.87
N ALA A 113 -7.24 0.83 6.26
CA ALA A 113 -7.23 1.91 7.24
C ALA A 113 -8.02 3.15 6.78
N LEU A 114 -8.04 3.42 5.47
CA LEU A 114 -8.80 4.53 4.92
C LEU A 114 -10.30 4.23 4.84
N LEU A 115 -10.67 3.03 4.39
CA LEU A 115 -12.05 2.66 4.12
C LEU A 115 -12.81 2.18 5.36
N ASP A 116 -12.10 1.70 6.40
CA ASP A 116 -12.69 1.21 7.62
C ASP A 116 -12.39 2.15 8.80
N GLU A 117 -13.26 2.12 9.82
CA GLU A 117 -13.01 2.80 11.09
C GLU A 117 -11.98 2.00 11.91
N TRP A 118 -10.72 2.16 11.52
CA TRP A 118 -9.63 1.47 12.21
C TRP A 118 -8.90 2.44 13.14
N GLU A 119 -9.01 2.20 14.43
CA GLU A 119 -8.23 2.89 15.44
C GLU A 119 -6.88 2.19 15.65
N PHE A 120 -5.81 2.93 15.46
CA PHE A 120 -4.47 2.41 15.73
C PHE A 120 -4.13 2.59 17.21
N PRO A 121 -3.79 1.50 17.92
CA PRO A 121 -3.30 1.62 19.29
C PRO A 121 -2.07 2.52 19.36
N ALA A 122 -1.93 3.19 20.50
CA ALA A 122 -0.75 4.01 20.77
C ALA A 122 0.55 3.24 20.52
N THR A 123 1.59 3.97 20.16
CA THR A 123 2.96 3.45 20.04
C THR A 123 3.88 4.32 20.87
N ASP A 124 4.84 3.68 21.54
CA ASP A 124 5.86 4.37 22.30
C ASP A 124 7.24 3.83 21.87
N PRO A 125 8.14 4.69 21.36
CA PRO A 125 9.46 4.26 20.91
C PRO A 125 10.30 3.59 22.01
N GLY A 126 10.18 4.01 23.27
CA GLY A 126 10.91 3.44 24.39
C GLY A 126 10.40 2.04 24.75
N VAL A 127 9.08 1.85 24.79
CA VAL A 127 8.46 0.55 24.99
C VAL A 127 8.83 -0.40 23.87
N ARG A 128 8.72 0.07 22.62
CA ARG A 128 9.07 -0.73 21.44
C ARG A 128 10.54 -1.17 21.48
N ALA A 129 11.47 -0.24 21.68
CA ALA A 129 12.91 -0.55 21.76
C ALA A 129 13.23 -1.56 22.88
N ARG A 130 12.50 -1.53 24.00
CA ARG A 130 12.63 -2.51 25.07
C ARG A 130 12.23 -3.92 24.62
N TRP A 131 11.11 -4.04 23.91
CA TRP A 131 10.67 -5.32 23.37
C TRP A 131 11.54 -5.81 22.20
N GLU A 132 12.11 -4.92 21.40
CA GLU A 132 13.07 -5.27 20.35
C GLU A 132 14.39 -5.81 20.95
N ARG A 133 14.89 -5.21 22.04
CA ARG A 133 16.02 -5.78 22.77
C ARG A 133 15.68 -7.17 23.34
N ARG A 134 14.49 -7.31 23.92
CA ARG A 134 14.03 -8.59 24.45
C ARG A 134 13.90 -9.66 23.36
N LEU A 135 13.48 -9.27 22.15
CA LEU A 135 13.49 -10.13 20.97
C LEU A 135 14.91 -10.59 20.59
N ALA A 136 15.89 -9.69 20.65
CA ALA A 136 17.29 -10.02 20.37
C ALA A 136 17.88 -11.00 21.41
N GLU A 137 17.48 -10.88 22.68
CA GLU A 137 17.93 -11.75 23.76
C GLU A 137 17.33 -13.16 23.69
N LEU A 138 16.02 -13.28 23.49
CA LEU A 138 15.26 -14.54 23.59
C LEU A 138 15.02 -15.24 22.26
N GLY A 139 15.23 -14.53 21.16
CA GLY A 139 14.74 -14.95 19.85
C GLY A 139 13.21 -14.87 19.74
N ALA A 140 12.71 -15.08 18.51
CA ALA A 140 11.27 -14.94 18.24
C ALA A 140 10.42 -15.97 19.01
N ALA A 141 10.89 -17.23 19.11
CA ALA A 141 10.15 -18.28 19.81
C ALA A 141 10.06 -18.00 21.34
N GLY A 142 11.15 -17.54 21.97
CA GLY A 142 11.15 -17.19 23.39
C GLY A 142 10.23 -15.99 23.69
N LEU A 143 10.27 -14.96 22.84
CA LEU A 143 9.38 -13.80 22.98
C LEU A 143 7.92 -14.17 22.70
N HIS A 144 7.66 -15.13 21.81
CA HIS A 144 6.32 -15.65 21.56
C HIS A 144 5.72 -16.36 22.79
N ALA A 145 6.55 -17.07 23.56
CA ALA A 145 6.11 -17.67 24.81
C ALA A 145 5.71 -16.58 25.85
N GLU A 146 6.46 -15.46 25.94
CA GLU A 146 6.05 -14.32 26.76
C GLU A 146 4.71 -13.71 26.31
N LEU A 147 4.51 -13.60 24.98
CA LEU A 147 3.21 -13.15 24.44
C LEU A 147 2.08 -14.10 24.80
N ALA A 148 2.31 -15.42 24.76
CA ALA A 148 1.29 -16.41 25.13
C ALA A 148 0.83 -16.30 26.60
N HIS A 149 1.67 -15.85 27.49
CA HIS A 149 1.30 -15.58 28.89
C HIS A 149 0.50 -14.29 29.06
N ARG A 150 0.75 -13.25 28.23
CA ARG A 150 0.09 -11.93 28.34
C ARG A 150 -1.17 -11.81 27.50
N ASP A 151 -1.14 -12.40 26.30
CA ASP A 151 -2.24 -12.40 25.32
C ASP A 151 -2.25 -13.75 24.57
N PRO A 152 -2.87 -14.79 25.12
CA PRO A 152 -2.94 -16.12 24.50
C PRO A 152 -3.63 -16.08 23.12
N ALA A 153 -4.62 -15.19 22.94
CA ALA A 153 -5.33 -15.06 21.66
C ALA A 153 -4.41 -14.49 20.57
N ALA A 154 -3.61 -13.47 20.88
CA ALA A 154 -2.61 -12.94 19.96
C ALA A 154 -1.55 -14.00 19.65
N ALA A 155 -1.06 -14.75 20.63
CA ALA A 155 -0.06 -15.80 20.40
C ALA A 155 -0.58 -16.91 19.49
N THR A 156 -1.87 -17.27 19.59
CA THR A 156 -2.50 -18.23 18.65
C THR A 156 -2.55 -17.69 17.22
N ALA A 157 -2.75 -16.39 17.03
CA ALA A 157 -2.91 -15.75 15.72
C ALA A 157 -1.59 -15.33 15.07
N ILE A 158 -0.51 -15.19 15.84
CA ILE A 158 0.81 -14.71 15.39
C ILE A 158 1.78 -15.88 15.32
N LEU A 159 2.44 -16.05 14.17
CA LEU A 159 3.46 -17.09 14.05
C LEU A 159 4.63 -16.84 15.00
N ALA A 160 5.14 -17.91 15.66
CA ALA A 160 6.27 -17.83 16.56
C ALA A 160 7.58 -17.33 15.91
N THR A 161 7.62 -17.26 14.58
CA THR A 161 8.75 -16.71 13.80
C THR A 161 8.58 -15.24 13.45
N ASP A 162 7.41 -14.63 13.68
CA ASP A 162 7.13 -13.23 13.35
C ASP A 162 7.48 -12.29 14.51
N GLY A 163 8.78 -12.12 14.77
CA GLY A 163 9.29 -11.29 15.85
C GLY A 163 8.76 -9.85 15.83
N ARG A 164 8.58 -9.27 14.64
CA ARG A 164 8.07 -7.88 14.53
C ARG A 164 6.61 -7.77 15.00
N ARG A 165 5.79 -8.74 14.65
CA ARG A 165 4.37 -8.75 15.04
C ARG A 165 4.23 -9.10 16.52
N ILE A 166 5.10 -9.97 17.06
CA ILE A 166 5.16 -10.30 18.49
C ILE A 166 5.52 -9.05 19.29
N VAL A 167 6.59 -8.32 18.92
CA VAL A 167 6.98 -7.05 19.55
C VAL A 167 5.81 -6.06 19.54
N ARG A 168 5.13 -5.90 18.40
CA ARG A 168 3.99 -4.99 18.31
C ARG A 168 2.82 -5.40 19.21
N ALA A 169 2.52 -6.68 19.32
CA ALA A 169 1.47 -7.18 20.19
C ALA A 169 1.79 -6.90 21.67
N LEU A 170 3.02 -7.17 22.08
CA LEU A 170 3.48 -6.91 23.46
C LEU A 170 3.49 -5.41 23.79
N GLU A 171 3.92 -4.55 22.85
CA GLU A 171 3.84 -3.09 22.99
C GLU A 171 2.40 -2.63 23.21
N VAL A 172 1.45 -3.11 22.41
CA VAL A 172 0.04 -2.74 22.52
C VAL A 172 -0.55 -3.18 23.86
N VAL A 173 -0.33 -4.43 24.22
CA VAL A 173 -0.79 -4.96 25.52
C VAL A 173 -0.24 -4.16 26.70
N GLU A 174 1.04 -3.78 26.65
CA GLU A 174 1.67 -2.99 27.71
C GLU A 174 1.13 -1.57 27.80
N LEU A 175 0.92 -0.90 26.64
CA LEU A 175 0.47 0.49 26.59
C LEU A 175 -1.02 0.65 26.89
N THR A 176 -1.84 -0.34 26.56
CA THR A 176 -3.30 -0.22 26.61
C THR A 176 -3.96 -1.07 27.67
N GLY A 177 -3.27 -2.10 28.16
CA GLY A 177 -3.86 -3.13 29.01
C GLY A 177 -4.91 -4.00 28.32
N GLN A 178 -5.07 -3.86 26.99
CA GLN A 178 -6.07 -4.58 26.21
C GLN A 178 -5.41 -5.63 25.31
N PRO A 179 -6.09 -6.74 24.97
CA PRO A 179 -5.61 -7.71 24.01
C PRO A 179 -5.30 -7.07 22.64
N PHE A 180 -4.23 -7.49 22.00
CA PHE A 180 -3.83 -7.01 20.66
C PHE A 180 -4.93 -7.19 19.61
N ALA A 181 -5.69 -8.29 19.70
CA ALA A 181 -6.81 -8.57 18.78
C ALA A 181 -7.94 -7.53 18.86
N ALA A 182 -8.07 -6.82 19.99
CA ALA A 182 -9.08 -5.77 20.15
C ALA A 182 -8.84 -4.57 19.21
N SER A 183 -7.60 -4.39 18.73
CA SER A 183 -7.21 -3.35 17.79
C SER A 183 -7.30 -3.76 16.31
N ALA A 184 -7.72 -4.99 16.01
CA ALA A 184 -7.85 -5.45 14.64
C ALA A 184 -9.01 -4.72 13.92
N PRO A 185 -8.82 -4.33 12.64
CA PRO A 185 -9.88 -3.69 11.88
C PRO A 185 -11.05 -4.65 11.69
N ARG A 186 -12.26 -4.12 11.76
CA ARG A 186 -13.48 -4.86 11.44
C ARG A 186 -14.01 -4.39 10.10
N ILE A 187 -14.34 -5.33 9.23
CA ILE A 187 -14.98 -5.04 7.94
C ILE A 187 -16.46 -4.75 8.23
N GLY A 188 -16.82 -3.46 8.19
CA GLY A 188 -18.18 -2.96 8.35
C GLY A 188 -18.68 -2.25 7.10
N ALA A 189 -19.60 -1.31 7.21
CA ALA A 189 -19.93 -0.40 6.13
C ALA A 189 -18.68 0.42 5.77
N PRO A 190 -18.39 0.64 4.48
CA PRO A 190 -17.23 1.43 4.11
C PRO A 190 -17.44 2.90 4.48
N ARG A 191 -16.37 3.55 4.97
CA ARG A 191 -16.42 4.99 5.27
C ARG A 191 -16.93 5.75 4.04
N TRP A 192 -17.77 6.76 4.27
CA TRP A 192 -18.41 7.61 3.24
C TRP A 192 -19.25 6.87 2.19
N ASP A 193 -19.71 5.66 2.48
CA ASP A 193 -20.41 4.81 1.49
C ASP A 193 -19.60 4.61 0.20
N THR A 194 -18.29 4.48 0.32
CA THR A 194 -17.35 4.36 -0.80
C THR A 194 -17.69 3.18 -1.71
N ALA A 195 -17.80 3.44 -3.02
CA ALA A 195 -17.89 2.37 -4.02
C ALA A 195 -16.53 1.69 -4.18
N ILE A 196 -16.41 0.41 -3.80
CA ILE A 196 -15.13 -0.31 -3.80
C ILE A 196 -15.05 -1.24 -5.02
N ILE A 197 -14.16 -0.90 -5.94
CA ILE A 197 -13.91 -1.65 -7.18
C ILE A 197 -12.54 -2.33 -7.10
N GLY A 198 -12.53 -3.64 -7.21
CA GLY A 198 -11.32 -4.43 -7.33
C GLY A 198 -10.96 -4.68 -8.78
N LEU A 199 -9.70 -4.48 -9.17
CA LEU A 199 -9.20 -4.79 -10.50
C LEU A 199 -8.21 -5.94 -10.41
N ASP A 200 -8.47 -7.03 -11.11
CA ASP A 200 -7.57 -8.18 -11.19
C ASP A 200 -7.52 -8.74 -12.62
N TRP A 201 -6.61 -9.65 -12.88
CA TRP A 201 -6.39 -10.33 -14.14
C TRP A 201 -6.23 -11.83 -13.88
N ASP A 202 -6.36 -12.66 -14.91
CA ASP A 202 -5.89 -14.04 -14.80
C ASP A 202 -4.39 -14.08 -14.43
N THR A 203 -3.98 -15.19 -13.80
CA THR A 203 -2.63 -15.24 -13.20
C THR A 203 -1.53 -15.23 -14.26
N THR A 204 -1.74 -15.89 -15.40
CA THR A 204 -0.74 -15.99 -16.46
C THR A 204 -0.48 -14.61 -17.09
N THR A 205 -1.55 -13.95 -17.50
CA THR A 205 -1.46 -12.60 -18.10
C THR A 205 -0.87 -11.59 -17.12
N LEU A 206 -1.27 -11.66 -15.83
CA LEU A 206 -0.69 -10.77 -14.83
C LEU A 206 0.81 -11.04 -14.63
N ASP A 207 1.24 -12.30 -14.59
CA ASP A 207 2.66 -12.64 -14.45
C ASP A 207 3.50 -12.11 -15.63
N GLU A 208 3.00 -12.18 -16.87
CA GLU A 208 3.64 -11.59 -18.05
C GLU A 208 3.75 -10.06 -17.96
N ARG A 209 2.68 -9.40 -17.50
CA ARG A 209 2.67 -7.95 -17.25
C ARG A 209 3.68 -7.55 -16.18
N LEU A 210 3.78 -8.33 -15.10
CA LEU A 210 4.74 -8.09 -14.02
C LEU A 210 6.19 -8.30 -14.47
N ARG A 211 6.43 -9.28 -15.34
CA ARG A 211 7.76 -9.50 -15.94
C ARG A 211 8.17 -8.28 -16.77
N ARG A 212 7.34 -7.92 -17.75
CA ARG A 212 7.59 -6.74 -18.60
C ARG A 212 7.80 -5.49 -17.76
N ARG A 213 6.94 -5.24 -16.76
CA ARG A 213 7.08 -4.08 -15.88
C ARG A 213 8.41 -4.08 -15.10
N ALA A 214 8.89 -5.24 -14.64
CA ALA A 214 10.18 -5.33 -13.98
C ALA A 214 11.32 -5.00 -14.98
N ASP A 215 11.25 -5.53 -16.19
CA ASP A 215 12.23 -5.24 -17.23
C ASP A 215 12.24 -3.75 -17.59
N ASP A 216 11.08 -3.16 -17.86
CA ASP A 216 10.91 -1.73 -18.16
C ASP A 216 11.48 -0.83 -17.05
N MET A 217 11.30 -1.15 -15.77
CA MET A 217 11.85 -0.39 -14.64
C MET A 217 13.37 -0.38 -14.64
N PHE A 218 14.00 -1.54 -14.85
CA PHE A 218 15.46 -1.63 -14.89
C PHE A 218 16.03 -0.95 -16.12
N ASP A 219 15.38 -1.11 -17.28
CA ASP A 219 15.81 -0.50 -18.54
C ASP A 219 15.63 1.03 -18.54
N ALA A 220 14.63 1.53 -17.80
CA ALA A 220 14.42 2.97 -17.59
C ALA A 220 15.38 3.61 -16.58
N GLY A 221 16.26 2.86 -15.90
CA GLY A 221 17.28 3.40 -15.01
C GLY A 221 16.98 3.25 -13.51
N LEU A 222 16.24 2.22 -13.09
CA LEU A 222 15.99 1.96 -11.66
C LEU A 222 17.27 1.88 -10.83
N VAL A 223 18.39 1.39 -11.40
CA VAL A 223 19.66 1.29 -10.70
C VAL A 223 20.20 2.69 -10.36
N ASP A 224 20.11 3.63 -11.30
CA ASP A 224 20.56 5.01 -11.12
C ASP A 224 19.65 5.75 -10.12
N GLU A 225 18.31 5.54 -10.19
CA GLU A 225 17.36 6.09 -9.22
C GLU A 225 17.72 5.63 -7.81
N VAL A 226 18.02 4.33 -7.60
CA VAL A 226 18.42 3.80 -6.30
C VAL A 226 19.75 4.38 -5.84
N ALA A 227 20.74 4.50 -6.73
CA ALA A 227 22.04 5.06 -6.39
C ALA A 227 21.94 6.54 -5.93
N GLU A 228 21.10 7.34 -6.60
CA GLU A 228 20.80 8.71 -6.18
C GLU A 228 20.13 8.75 -4.79
N LEU A 229 19.11 7.92 -4.59
CA LEU A 229 18.36 7.88 -3.33
C LEU A 229 19.20 7.38 -2.14
N LEU A 230 20.21 6.53 -2.38
CA LEU A 230 21.18 6.16 -1.34
C LEU A 230 21.93 7.38 -0.80
N GLY A 231 22.27 8.34 -1.68
CA GLY A 231 22.85 9.63 -1.28
C GLY A 231 21.88 10.53 -0.49
N ARG A 232 20.58 10.21 -0.52
CA ARG A 232 19.50 10.96 0.19
C ARG A 232 18.99 10.24 1.44
N GLY A 233 19.66 9.19 1.90
CA GLY A 233 19.29 8.47 3.13
C GLY A 233 18.32 7.30 2.93
N LEU A 234 18.23 6.71 1.74
CA LEU A 234 17.37 5.55 1.50
C LEU A 234 17.74 4.35 2.40
N ARG A 235 19.02 4.20 2.74
CA ARG A 235 19.53 3.09 3.57
C ARG A 235 19.07 3.21 5.04
N GLU A 236 18.94 4.42 5.51
CA GLU A 236 18.49 4.75 6.87
C GLU A 236 16.95 4.63 6.99
N GLY A 237 16.25 4.72 5.87
CA GLY A 237 14.80 4.61 5.79
C GLY A 237 14.29 3.21 6.12
N VAL A 238 13.61 3.06 7.26
CA VAL A 238 13.10 1.75 7.75
C VAL A 238 12.15 1.07 6.77
N THR A 239 11.41 1.85 5.97
CA THR A 239 10.38 1.36 5.05
C THR A 239 10.78 1.49 3.59
N ALA A 240 11.33 2.62 3.16
CA ALA A 240 11.69 2.90 1.77
C ALA A 240 12.74 1.92 1.22
N GLY A 241 13.84 1.70 1.94
CA GLY A 241 14.91 0.80 1.53
C GLY A 241 14.50 -0.68 1.44
N ARG A 242 13.30 -1.05 1.95
CA ARG A 242 12.75 -2.42 1.86
C ARG A 242 11.72 -2.58 0.76
N ALA A 243 11.47 -1.54 -0.02
CA ALA A 243 10.55 -1.60 -1.15
C ALA A 243 11.07 -2.59 -2.21
N LEU A 244 10.12 -3.28 -2.86
CA LEU A 244 10.45 -4.19 -3.96
C LEU A 244 11.09 -3.41 -5.12
N GLY A 245 12.12 -3.95 -5.72
CA GLY A 245 13.00 -3.28 -6.64
C GLY A 245 14.16 -2.61 -5.92
N TYR A 246 13.89 -1.73 -4.98
CA TYR A 246 14.93 -0.97 -4.24
C TYR A 246 15.81 -1.88 -3.38
N ALA A 247 15.23 -2.74 -2.57
CA ALA A 247 16.00 -3.67 -1.74
C ALA A 247 16.89 -4.61 -2.57
N GLN A 248 16.42 -5.04 -3.73
CA GLN A 248 17.16 -5.91 -4.65
C GLN A 248 18.33 -5.17 -5.30
N VAL A 249 18.10 -3.93 -5.75
CA VAL A 249 19.14 -3.09 -6.33
C VAL A 249 20.18 -2.70 -5.28
N ILE A 250 19.77 -2.31 -4.07
CA ILE A 250 20.71 -2.04 -2.94
C ILE A 250 21.63 -3.24 -2.74
N ALA A 251 21.07 -4.46 -2.64
CA ALA A 251 21.86 -5.67 -2.46
C ALA A 251 22.82 -5.94 -3.65
N ALA A 252 22.40 -5.63 -4.88
CA ALA A 252 23.27 -5.78 -6.05
C ALA A 252 24.42 -4.76 -6.06
N LEU A 253 24.16 -3.51 -5.69
CA LEU A 253 25.18 -2.48 -5.54
C LEU A 253 26.20 -2.83 -4.43
N ASP A 254 25.72 -3.34 -3.29
CA ASP A 254 26.56 -3.82 -2.19
C ASP A 254 27.45 -5.03 -2.61
N ALA A 255 26.99 -5.81 -3.59
CA ALA A 255 27.74 -6.91 -4.19
C ALA A 255 28.69 -6.47 -5.33
N GLY A 256 28.94 -5.18 -5.47
CA GLY A 256 29.86 -4.60 -6.44
C GLY A 256 29.22 -4.10 -7.75
N GLY A 257 27.90 -4.13 -7.88
CA GLY A 257 27.16 -3.53 -9.00
C GLY A 257 27.46 -4.16 -10.38
N THR A 258 27.93 -5.40 -10.42
CA THR A 258 28.24 -6.07 -11.70
C THR A 258 26.97 -6.35 -12.50
N ALA A 259 27.10 -6.48 -13.83
CA ALA A 259 25.98 -6.82 -14.71
C ALA A 259 25.21 -8.06 -14.21
N ASP A 260 25.93 -9.11 -13.79
CA ASP A 260 25.33 -10.31 -13.24
C ASP A 260 24.58 -10.07 -11.92
N ALA A 261 25.06 -9.15 -11.05
CA ALA A 261 24.38 -8.80 -9.82
C ALA A 261 23.08 -8.02 -10.11
N ILE A 262 23.12 -7.11 -11.08
CA ILE A 262 21.93 -6.35 -11.51
C ILE A 262 20.91 -7.28 -12.17
N GLU A 263 21.32 -8.23 -13.01
CA GLU A 263 20.39 -9.18 -13.62
C GLU A 263 19.71 -10.07 -12.56
N ARG A 264 20.47 -10.52 -11.54
CA ARG A 264 19.87 -11.24 -10.40
C ARG A 264 18.89 -10.36 -9.61
N ALA A 265 19.16 -9.06 -9.47
CA ALA A 265 18.25 -8.13 -8.81
C ALA A 265 16.96 -7.95 -9.61
N ARG A 266 17.04 -7.86 -10.95
CA ARG A 266 15.87 -7.82 -11.87
C ARG A 266 14.99 -9.05 -11.66
N GLU A 267 15.56 -10.26 -11.73
CA GLU A 267 14.82 -11.50 -11.51
C GLU A 267 14.22 -11.59 -10.09
N ALA A 268 14.98 -11.23 -9.07
CA ALA A 268 14.52 -11.24 -7.68
C ALA A 268 13.38 -10.22 -7.45
N THR A 269 13.38 -9.09 -8.16
CA THR A 269 12.31 -8.09 -8.14
C THR A 269 11.02 -8.67 -8.71
N PHE A 270 11.07 -9.31 -9.87
CA PHE A 270 9.92 -10.01 -10.46
C PHE A 270 9.35 -11.08 -9.52
N VAL A 271 10.20 -11.97 -9.02
CA VAL A 271 9.77 -13.05 -8.12
C VAL A 271 9.17 -12.48 -6.82
N GLY A 272 9.78 -11.43 -6.27
CA GLY A 272 9.26 -10.71 -5.10
C GLY A 272 7.89 -10.09 -5.35
N THR A 273 7.71 -9.48 -6.53
CA THR A 273 6.44 -8.84 -6.93
C THR A 273 5.32 -9.87 -7.11
N ARG A 274 5.60 -11.04 -7.70
CA ARG A 274 4.62 -12.14 -7.76
C ARG A 274 4.18 -12.60 -6.37
N ARG A 275 5.11 -12.72 -5.42
CA ARG A 275 4.77 -13.06 -4.02
C ARG A 275 3.91 -11.97 -3.37
N TYR A 276 4.19 -10.72 -3.67
CA TYR A 276 3.41 -9.59 -3.19
C TYR A 276 1.99 -9.60 -3.74
N VAL A 277 1.81 -9.84 -5.05
CA VAL A 277 0.51 -10.01 -5.70
C VAL A 277 -0.33 -11.10 -5.03
N ARG A 278 0.27 -12.27 -4.72
CA ARG A 278 -0.44 -13.36 -4.02
C ARG A 278 -0.95 -12.89 -2.64
N ARG A 279 -0.14 -12.11 -1.91
CA ARG A 279 -0.54 -11.54 -0.61
C ARG A 279 -1.66 -10.52 -0.76
N GLN A 280 -1.59 -9.64 -1.76
CA GLN A 280 -2.64 -8.67 -2.05
C GLN A 280 -3.96 -9.37 -2.39
N ARG A 281 -3.94 -10.37 -3.28
CA ARG A 281 -5.11 -11.17 -3.62
C ARG A 281 -5.71 -11.86 -2.40
N SER A 282 -4.88 -12.53 -1.59
CA SER A 282 -5.32 -13.18 -0.35
C SER A 282 -5.91 -12.20 0.66
N TRP A 283 -5.43 -10.96 0.71
CA TRP A 283 -5.95 -9.94 1.59
C TRP A 283 -7.28 -9.41 1.10
N PHE A 284 -7.35 -8.91 -0.12
CA PHE A 284 -8.54 -8.26 -0.66
C PHE A 284 -9.72 -9.23 -0.87
N ARG A 285 -9.48 -10.50 -1.16
CA ARG A 285 -10.55 -11.52 -1.28
C ARG A 285 -11.33 -11.76 0.01
N ARG A 286 -10.86 -11.31 1.15
CA ARG A 286 -11.58 -11.38 2.43
C ARG A 286 -12.63 -10.28 2.58
N ASP A 287 -12.55 -9.24 1.77
CA ASP A 287 -13.48 -8.13 1.80
C ASP A 287 -14.59 -8.35 0.76
N HIS A 288 -15.75 -8.73 1.25
CA HIS A 288 -16.93 -9.03 0.45
C HIS A 288 -17.60 -7.79 -0.16
N ARG A 289 -17.18 -6.58 0.22
CA ARG A 289 -17.69 -5.31 -0.32
C ARG A 289 -17.08 -4.99 -1.69
N ILE A 290 -15.98 -5.65 -2.04
CA ILE A 290 -15.25 -5.39 -3.28
C ILE A 290 -16.02 -5.99 -4.46
N VAL A 291 -16.37 -5.15 -5.42
CA VAL A 291 -16.86 -5.60 -6.73
C VAL A 291 -15.67 -5.80 -7.64
N TRP A 292 -15.39 -7.05 -7.99
CA TRP A 292 -14.25 -7.40 -8.83
C TRP A 292 -14.54 -7.25 -10.30
N LEU A 293 -13.66 -6.56 -11.03
CA LEU A 293 -13.68 -6.42 -12.48
C LEU A 293 -12.44 -7.11 -13.08
N ASP A 294 -12.64 -7.74 -14.23
CA ASP A 294 -11.55 -8.30 -15.03
C ASP A 294 -10.81 -7.16 -15.74
N GLY A 295 -9.52 -7.03 -15.48
CA GLY A 295 -8.68 -5.98 -16.07
C GLY A 295 -8.51 -6.06 -17.59
N SER A 296 -8.90 -7.20 -18.21
CA SER A 296 -8.92 -7.37 -19.67
C SER A 296 -10.19 -6.88 -20.35
N ALA A 297 -11.26 -6.62 -19.57
CA ALA A 297 -12.56 -6.24 -20.13
C ALA A 297 -12.52 -4.84 -20.76
N ALA A 298 -13.28 -4.67 -21.83
CA ALA A 298 -13.50 -3.36 -22.43
C ALA A 298 -14.52 -2.53 -21.59
N GLY A 299 -14.46 -1.21 -21.68
CA GLY A 299 -15.47 -0.33 -21.07
C GLY A 299 -15.40 -0.25 -19.54
N LEU A 300 -14.27 -0.63 -18.92
CA LEU A 300 -14.11 -0.63 -17.45
C LEU A 300 -14.46 0.71 -16.78
N ALA A 301 -14.11 1.83 -17.42
CA ALA A 301 -14.41 3.15 -16.85
C ALA A 301 -15.91 3.41 -16.78
N ASP A 302 -16.66 3.03 -17.82
CA ASP A 302 -18.12 3.15 -17.87
C ASP A 302 -18.78 2.25 -16.82
N GLU A 303 -18.28 1.02 -16.65
CA GLU A 303 -18.75 0.09 -15.63
C GLU A 303 -18.52 0.62 -14.21
N VAL A 304 -17.34 1.20 -13.93
CA VAL A 304 -17.06 1.84 -12.64
C VAL A 304 -18.00 2.99 -12.36
N VAL A 305 -18.24 3.87 -13.35
CA VAL A 305 -19.15 5.02 -13.21
C VAL A 305 -20.60 4.56 -13.00
N ALA A 306 -21.06 3.54 -13.72
CA ALA A 306 -22.41 2.99 -13.56
C ALA A 306 -22.63 2.43 -12.15
N ARG A 307 -21.67 1.65 -11.62
CA ARG A 307 -21.71 1.12 -10.25
C ARG A 307 -21.65 2.22 -9.20
N TRP A 308 -20.82 3.22 -9.40
CA TRP A 308 -20.76 4.38 -8.52
C TRP A 308 -22.09 5.14 -8.46
N ARG A 309 -22.78 5.27 -9.59
CA ARG A 309 -24.10 5.89 -9.66
C ARG A 309 -25.23 5.02 -9.12
N GLY A 310 -24.99 3.72 -8.91
CA GLY A 310 -26.00 2.76 -8.48
C GLY A 310 -27.00 2.42 -9.59
N THR A 311 -26.56 2.46 -10.85
CA THR A 311 -27.39 2.17 -12.05
C THR A 311 -27.21 0.74 -12.55
N THR A 312 -26.43 -0.11 -11.86
CA THR A 312 -26.20 -1.55 -12.16
C THR A 312 -26.57 -2.41 -10.98
#